data_e15f52f8c6ee832351f9073044bf520e
#
_entry.id   e15f52f8c6ee832351f9073044bf520e
#
_cell.length_a   1.000
_cell.length_b   1.000
_cell.length_c   1.000
_cell.angle_alpha   90.00
_cell.angle_beta   90.00
_cell.angle_gamma   90.00
#
_symmetry.space_group_name_H-M   'P 1'
#
loop_
_entity.id
_entity.type
_entity.pdbx_description
1 polymer ?
#
loop_
_entity_poly.entity_id
_entity_poly.type
_entity_poly.pdbx_seq_one_letter_code
_entity_poly.pdbx_strand_id
1 'polypeptide(L)'
;MLNFIIQALDTRWNEYLACVKRYQDTASVKNVHDLRVSIRRLTTTIDLIDRFNPDNIVRQARVKLKRQLTELSFLRDVHVEMARIRAFLKELPEMKEFYEELRTSENKYLKSAKKLPWKSDRKFVETALNRAKIRLNARRGTTTIENSRKIVDAAIDASFDNLSKKLENVTPTDYSSIHRVRLAFKPVRYTLEMLQPVVGLDPRQLRTATLLARLMGQIQDLEVLMKDLVEFKWKGNNVSRAVMEIWLELERRKIDATKRFLRSIPKFGNIWKPIIHEQTSVAPGPSKTLFILRHGIAVIRGNASYPLDSDRPLTTKGLKRMRRIAKGMRRMKIGFDVVLTSPYRRALETAFVIGREYGAGESIQTSQALRPEVLPEEVIRSLQEKYSPCRRLLLVGHEPQLSALISTLTSGGAGARPLLKKGGLCKLEVEKLQMGKCATLLWLLTPRQVISVA
;
A
#
# COMPACT_ATOMS: atom_id res chain seq x y z
N MET A 1 -7.15 7.02 -17.55
CA MET A 1 -6.22 5.87 -17.48
C MET A 1 -5.04 6.03 -18.44
N LEU A 2 -5.23 6.14 -19.77
CA LEU A 2 -4.10 6.22 -20.73
C LEU A 2 -3.14 7.39 -20.47
N ASN A 3 -3.66 8.59 -20.13
CA ASN A 3 -2.82 9.74 -19.76
C ASN A 3 -1.89 9.43 -18.58
N PHE A 4 -2.42 8.75 -17.57
CA PHE A 4 -1.65 8.33 -16.40
C PHE A 4 -0.53 7.35 -16.79
N ILE A 5 -0.81 6.37 -17.67
CA ILE A 5 0.19 5.40 -18.13
C ILE A 5 1.30 6.09 -18.91
N ILE A 6 0.96 7.06 -19.79
CA ILE A 6 1.94 7.86 -20.54
C ILE A 6 2.81 8.68 -19.58
N GLN A 7 2.20 9.34 -18.60
CA GLN A 7 2.92 10.12 -17.59
C GLN A 7 3.82 9.23 -16.72
N ALA A 8 3.34 8.05 -16.33
CA ALA A 8 4.15 7.07 -15.62
C ALA A 8 5.34 6.61 -16.46
N LEU A 9 5.16 6.38 -17.77
CA LEU A 9 6.24 6.03 -18.68
C LEU A 9 7.31 7.12 -18.74
N ASP A 10 6.91 8.39 -18.90
CA ASP A 10 7.85 9.53 -18.94
C ASP A 10 8.62 9.65 -17.62
N THR A 11 7.95 9.52 -16.50
CA THR A 11 8.58 9.54 -15.18
C THR A 11 9.62 8.42 -15.04
N ARG A 12 9.28 7.18 -15.43
CA ARG A 12 10.18 6.03 -15.34
C ARG A 12 11.34 6.12 -16.32
N TRP A 13 11.12 6.69 -17.49
CA TRP A 13 12.18 6.97 -18.46
C TRP A 13 13.19 7.97 -17.91
N ASN A 14 12.73 9.08 -17.37
CA ASN A 14 13.61 10.10 -16.78
C ASN A 14 14.37 9.57 -15.55
N GLU A 15 13.73 8.76 -14.68
CA GLU A 15 14.40 8.07 -13.57
C GLU A 15 15.53 7.17 -14.09
N TYR A 16 15.27 6.39 -15.15
CA TYR A 16 16.28 5.53 -15.77
C TYR A 16 17.46 6.33 -16.32
N LEU A 17 17.21 7.40 -17.07
CA LEU A 17 18.27 8.26 -17.61
C LEU A 17 19.14 8.85 -16.50
N ALA A 18 18.54 9.37 -15.44
CA ALA A 18 19.25 9.89 -14.28
C ALA A 18 20.10 8.82 -13.58
N CYS A 19 19.57 7.59 -13.47
CA CYS A 19 20.32 6.46 -12.89
C CYS A 19 21.48 6.01 -13.79
N VAL A 20 21.28 5.96 -15.11
CA VAL A 20 22.35 5.64 -16.07
C VAL A 20 23.50 6.65 -15.95
N LYS A 21 23.19 7.96 -15.91
CA LYS A 21 24.20 9.01 -15.74
C LYS A 21 25.01 8.79 -14.46
N ARG A 22 24.34 8.67 -13.30
CA ARG A 22 25.03 8.44 -12.02
C ARG A 22 25.89 7.18 -12.02
N TYR A 23 25.42 6.10 -12.66
CA TYR A 23 26.18 4.86 -12.80
C TYR A 23 27.41 5.04 -13.68
N GLN A 24 27.32 5.77 -14.78
CA GLN A 24 28.45 6.07 -15.67
C GLN A 24 29.49 6.96 -15.00
N ASP A 25 29.05 7.95 -14.21
CA ASP A 25 29.94 8.82 -13.42
C ASP A 25 30.66 8.00 -12.32
N THR A 26 29.90 7.16 -11.60
CA THR A 26 30.44 6.31 -10.52
C THR A 26 29.63 5.05 -10.39
N ALA A 27 30.24 3.89 -10.67
CA ALA A 27 29.61 2.57 -10.54
C ALA A 27 29.59 2.07 -9.08
N SER A 28 29.15 2.93 -8.15
CA SER A 28 29.03 2.58 -6.74
C SER A 28 27.94 1.52 -6.49
N VAL A 29 28.03 0.81 -5.35
CA VAL A 29 27.04 -0.19 -4.90
C VAL A 29 25.61 0.39 -4.94
N LYS A 30 25.45 1.66 -4.52
CA LYS A 30 24.18 2.38 -4.56
C LYS A 30 23.70 2.65 -5.98
N ASN A 31 24.58 3.18 -6.85
CA ASN A 31 24.22 3.54 -8.22
C ASN A 31 23.86 2.29 -9.05
N VAL A 32 24.55 1.17 -8.85
CA VAL A 32 24.22 -0.13 -9.44
C VAL A 32 22.84 -0.58 -8.97
N HIS A 33 22.55 -0.47 -7.67
CA HIS A 33 21.24 -0.82 -7.11
C HIS A 33 20.11 0.02 -7.72
N ASP A 34 20.27 1.34 -7.70
CA ASP A 34 19.27 2.31 -8.17
C ASP A 34 18.98 2.13 -9.67
N LEU A 35 20.02 1.91 -10.47
CA LEU A 35 19.88 1.65 -11.90
C LEU A 35 19.10 0.34 -12.15
N ARG A 36 19.39 -0.73 -11.44
CA ARG A 36 18.63 -1.98 -11.54
C ARG A 36 17.15 -1.81 -11.18
N VAL A 37 16.87 -1.03 -10.14
CA VAL A 37 15.48 -0.73 -9.74
C VAL A 37 14.77 0.08 -10.83
N SER A 38 15.42 1.12 -11.39
CA SER A 38 14.83 1.93 -12.45
C SER A 38 14.56 1.12 -13.72
N ILE A 39 15.47 0.23 -14.13
CA ILE A 39 15.25 -0.68 -15.27
C ILE A 39 14.03 -1.59 -15.03
N ARG A 40 13.89 -2.17 -13.83
CA ARG A 40 12.74 -3.03 -13.51
C ARG A 40 11.42 -2.27 -13.54
N ARG A 41 11.39 -1.06 -12.99
CA ARG A 41 10.21 -0.20 -13.04
C ARG A 41 9.84 0.16 -14.47
N LEU A 42 10.81 0.55 -15.29
CA LEU A 42 10.59 0.88 -16.70
C LEU A 42 10.11 -0.34 -17.50
N THR A 43 10.72 -1.52 -17.33
CA THR A 43 10.29 -2.75 -18.02
C THR A 43 8.88 -3.17 -17.63
N THR A 44 8.49 -3.00 -16.35
CA THR A 44 7.11 -3.29 -15.90
C THR A 44 6.11 -2.35 -16.56
N THR A 45 6.44 -1.06 -16.71
CA THR A 45 5.60 -0.09 -17.41
C THR A 45 5.49 -0.44 -18.91
N ILE A 46 6.57 -0.85 -19.53
CA ILE A 46 6.58 -1.33 -20.93
C ILE A 46 5.71 -2.58 -21.07
N ASP A 47 5.78 -3.54 -20.15
CA ASP A 47 4.96 -4.75 -20.16
C ASP A 47 3.45 -4.43 -20.07
N LEU A 48 3.08 -3.42 -19.29
CA LEU A 48 1.70 -2.95 -19.24
C LEU A 48 1.28 -2.30 -20.55
N ILE A 49 2.12 -1.45 -21.15
CA ILE A 49 1.83 -0.77 -22.41
C ILE A 49 1.66 -1.76 -23.57
N ASP A 50 2.50 -2.81 -23.62
CA ASP A 50 2.42 -3.86 -24.64
C ASP A 50 1.07 -4.61 -24.60
N ARG A 51 0.40 -4.69 -23.44
CA ARG A 51 -0.96 -5.26 -23.33
C ARG A 51 -2.04 -4.36 -23.95
N PHE A 52 -1.86 -3.05 -23.89
CA PHE A 52 -2.77 -2.11 -24.55
C PHE A 52 -2.61 -2.10 -26.06
N ASN A 53 -1.38 -2.24 -26.52
CA ASN A 53 -1.05 -2.12 -27.94
C ASN A 53 0.24 -2.87 -28.24
N PRO A 54 0.17 -4.19 -28.54
CA PRO A 54 1.32 -5.00 -28.84
C PRO A 54 2.17 -4.40 -29.97
N ASP A 55 3.48 -4.24 -29.73
CA ASP A 55 4.43 -3.67 -30.68
C ASP A 55 5.79 -4.36 -30.57
N ASN A 56 6.28 -4.93 -31.69
CA ASN A 56 7.54 -5.64 -31.72
C ASN A 56 8.75 -4.74 -31.35
N ILE A 57 8.73 -3.47 -31.76
CA ILE A 57 9.80 -2.50 -31.43
C ILE A 57 9.85 -2.24 -29.92
N VAL A 58 8.69 -2.12 -29.29
CA VAL A 58 8.57 -1.95 -27.83
C VAL A 58 9.06 -3.19 -27.09
N ARG A 59 8.76 -4.39 -27.61
CA ARG A 59 9.29 -5.67 -27.07
C ARG A 59 10.80 -5.78 -27.21
N GLN A 60 11.37 -5.35 -28.33
CA GLN A 60 12.82 -5.30 -28.51
C GLN A 60 13.49 -4.33 -27.54
N ALA A 61 12.91 -3.15 -27.29
CA ALA A 61 13.39 -2.23 -26.26
C ALA A 61 13.44 -2.88 -24.87
N ARG A 62 12.40 -3.65 -24.53
CA ARG A 62 12.37 -4.46 -23.30
C ARG A 62 13.50 -5.49 -23.23
N VAL A 63 13.80 -6.17 -24.32
CA VAL A 63 14.91 -7.15 -24.39
C VAL A 63 16.25 -6.46 -24.10
N LYS A 64 16.51 -5.29 -24.71
CA LYS A 64 17.72 -4.50 -24.46
C LYS A 64 17.85 -4.09 -22.98
N LEU A 65 16.80 -3.60 -22.38
CA LEU A 65 16.76 -3.26 -20.95
C LEU A 65 16.98 -4.49 -20.05
N LYS A 66 16.41 -5.65 -20.41
CA LYS A 66 16.65 -6.92 -19.69
C LYS A 66 18.10 -7.36 -19.75
N ARG A 67 18.78 -7.22 -20.90
CA ARG A 67 20.20 -7.51 -21.03
C ARG A 67 21.03 -6.66 -20.07
N GLN A 68 20.78 -5.33 -20.02
CA GLN A 68 21.44 -4.44 -19.06
C GLN A 68 21.18 -4.88 -17.61
N LEU A 69 19.93 -5.26 -17.31
CA LEU A 69 19.57 -5.74 -15.97
C LEU A 69 20.31 -7.01 -15.58
N THR A 70 20.52 -7.96 -16.51
CA THR A 70 21.24 -9.21 -16.27
C THR A 70 22.69 -8.95 -15.94
N GLU A 71 23.39 -8.14 -16.73
CA GLU A 71 24.81 -7.78 -16.48
C GLU A 71 24.99 -7.08 -15.11
N LEU A 72 24.12 -6.13 -14.82
CA LEU A 72 24.13 -5.46 -13.52
C LEU A 72 23.71 -6.37 -12.37
N SER A 73 23.07 -7.51 -12.65
CA SER A 73 22.68 -8.47 -11.61
C SER A 73 23.89 -9.19 -11.05
N PHE A 74 24.76 -9.68 -11.91
CA PHE A 74 26.02 -10.32 -11.49
C PHE A 74 26.86 -9.38 -10.60
N LEU A 75 27.01 -8.14 -11.02
CA LEU A 75 27.72 -7.13 -10.23
C LEU A 75 27.04 -6.88 -8.87
N ARG A 76 25.72 -6.81 -8.85
CA ARG A 76 24.97 -6.58 -7.61
C ARG A 76 25.08 -7.75 -6.63
N ASP A 77 25.05 -8.96 -7.13
CA ASP A 77 25.13 -10.16 -6.30
C ASP A 77 26.51 -10.19 -5.60
N VAL A 78 27.59 -9.95 -6.30
CA VAL A 78 28.94 -9.78 -5.71
C VAL A 78 29.01 -8.65 -4.68
N HIS A 79 28.40 -7.50 -4.94
CA HIS A 79 28.33 -6.40 -3.96
C HIS A 79 27.63 -6.79 -2.66
N VAL A 80 26.56 -7.60 -2.75
CA VAL A 80 25.82 -8.09 -1.58
C VAL A 80 26.66 -9.07 -0.77
N GLU A 81 27.33 -9.99 -1.44
CA GLU A 81 28.21 -10.97 -0.83
C GLU A 81 29.39 -10.30 -0.13
N MET A 82 30.10 -9.38 -0.83
CA MET A 82 31.19 -8.61 -0.23
C MET A 82 30.76 -7.84 1.02
N ALA A 83 29.58 -7.22 0.99
CA ALA A 83 29.04 -6.50 2.14
C ALA A 83 28.77 -7.42 3.35
N ARG A 84 28.33 -8.66 3.10
CA ARG A 84 28.07 -9.67 4.14
C ARG A 84 29.38 -10.26 4.71
N ILE A 85 30.30 -10.64 3.81
CA ILE A 85 31.59 -11.21 4.24
C ILE A 85 32.44 -10.20 4.99
N ARG A 86 32.37 -8.93 4.62
CA ARG A 86 33.10 -7.86 5.35
C ARG A 86 32.81 -7.85 6.85
N ALA A 87 31.62 -8.24 7.27
CA ALA A 87 31.25 -8.33 8.68
C ALA A 87 32.04 -9.44 9.42
N PHE A 88 32.47 -10.49 8.73
CA PHE A 88 33.19 -11.63 9.30
C PHE A 88 34.73 -11.50 9.22
N LEU A 89 35.26 -10.58 8.38
CA LEU A 89 36.73 -10.46 8.16
C LEU A 89 37.51 -10.13 9.43
N LYS A 90 36.89 -9.51 10.45
CA LYS A 90 37.55 -9.18 11.72
C LYS A 90 37.68 -10.40 12.64
N GLU A 91 36.69 -11.28 12.61
CA GLU A 91 36.61 -12.44 13.48
C GLU A 91 37.25 -13.69 12.85
N LEU A 92 37.23 -13.75 11.52
CA LEU A 92 37.70 -14.89 10.72
C LEU A 92 38.56 -14.41 9.55
N PRO A 93 39.89 -14.20 9.81
CA PRO A 93 40.83 -13.68 8.79
C PRO A 93 40.92 -14.55 7.52
N GLU A 94 40.65 -15.84 7.66
CA GLU A 94 40.65 -16.81 6.52
C GLU A 94 39.67 -16.42 5.41
N MET A 95 38.61 -15.71 5.75
CA MET A 95 37.63 -15.19 4.77
C MET A 95 38.22 -14.14 3.83
N LYS A 96 39.42 -13.65 4.10
CA LYS A 96 40.10 -12.67 3.23
C LYS A 96 40.33 -13.23 1.83
N GLU A 97 40.69 -14.50 1.71
CA GLU A 97 40.92 -15.14 0.38
C GLU A 97 39.63 -15.14 -0.46
N PHE A 98 38.51 -15.54 0.14
CA PHE A 98 37.21 -15.48 -0.52
C PHE A 98 36.80 -14.04 -0.88
N TYR A 99 37.05 -13.09 0.00
CA TYR A 99 36.74 -11.68 -0.24
C TYR A 99 37.55 -11.09 -1.43
N GLU A 100 38.82 -11.46 -1.58
CA GLU A 100 39.64 -11.04 -2.74
C GLU A 100 39.20 -11.69 -4.06
N GLU A 101 38.68 -12.93 -4.03
CA GLU A 101 38.05 -13.55 -5.20
C GLU A 101 36.76 -12.80 -5.60
N LEU A 102 35.91 -12.41 -4.62
CA LEU A 102 34.75 -11.56 -4.88
C LEU A 102 35.14 -10.22 -5.47
N ARG A 103 36.25 -9.63 -5.00
CA ARG A 103 36.80 -8.36 -5.55
C ARG A 103 37.28 -8.52 -7.00
N THR A 104 37.88 -9.63 -7.30
CA THR A 104 38.27 -9.99 -8.67
C THR A 104 37.04 -10.13 -9.58
N SER A 105 36.01 -10.80 -9.08
CA SER A 105 34.72 -10.94 -9.74
C SER A 105 34.02 -9.59 -9.93
N GLU A 106 34.04 -8.71 -8.95
CA GLU A 106 33.53 -7.32 -9.05
C GLU A 106 34.17 -6.60 -10.24
N ASN A 107 35.51 -6.61 -10.32
CA ASN A 107 36.26 -5.98 -11.42
C ASN A 107 35.89 -6.57 -12.79
N LYS A 108 35.73 -7.90 -12.89
CA LYS A 108 35.30 -8.60 -14.10
C LYS A 108 33.92 -8.14 -14.54
N TYR A 109 32.95 -8.13 -13.64
CA TYR A 109 31.58 -7.72 -13.96
C TYR A 109 31.43 -6.21 -14.22
N LEU A 110 32.23 -5.37 -13.57
CA LEU A 110 32.34 -3.94 -13.90
C LEU A 110 32.82 -3.73 -15.34
N LYS A 111 33.85 -4.48 -15.76
CA LYS A 111 34.37 -4.41 -17.13
C LYS A 111 33.32 -4.90 -18.15
N SER A 112 32.60 -5.99 -17.83
CA SER A 112 31.51 -6.51 -18.69
C SER A 112 30.38 -5.49 -18.83
N ALA A 113 29.90 -4.94 -17.73
CA ALA A 113 28.82 -3.96 -17.73
C ALA A 113 29.20 -2.64 -18.44
N LYS A 114 30.48 -2.22 -18.40
CA LYS A 114 30.97 -1.06 -19.16
C LYS A 114 30.97 -1.29 -20.68
N LYS A 115 31.10 -2.55 -21.15
CA LYS A 115 31.08 -2.90 -22.57
C LYS A 115 29.69 -2.89 -23.19
N LEU A 116 28.63 -2.78 -22.39
CA LEU A 116 27.27 -2.70 -22.91
C LEU A 116 27.12 -1.47 -23.83
N PRO A 117 26.34 -1.58 -24.91
CA PRO A 117 26.14 -0.47 -25.86
C PRO A 117 25.11 0.55 -25.32
N TRP A 118 25.42 1.16 -24.17
CA TRP A 118 24.54 2.09 -23.45
C TRP A 118 23.96 3.19 -24.33
N LYS A 119 24.77 3.82 -25.18
CA LYS A 119 24.33 4.95 -26.02
C LYS A 119 23.34 4.53 -27.09
N SER A 120 23.64 3.44 -27.81
CA SER A 120 22.75 2.94 -28.87
C SER A 120 21.48 2.30 -28.32
N ASP A 121 21.59 1.55 -27.23
CA ASP A 121 20.41 0.99 -26.55
C ASP A 121 19.50 2.09 -26.03
N ARG A 122 20.03 3.16 -25.41
CA ARG A 122 19.27 4.32 -24.98
C ARG A 122 18.50 4.95 -26.14
N LYS A 123 19.16 5.25 -27.24
CA LYS A 123 18.53 5.85 -28.44
C LYS A 123 17.40 4.94 -28.98
N PHE A 124 17.65 3.64 -29.05
CA PHE A 124 16.64 2.67 -29.51
C PHE A 124 15.41 2.63 -28.56
N VAL A 125 15.66 2.54 -27.25
CA VAL A 125 14.59 2.51 -26.24
C VAL A 125 13.78 3.80 -26.31
N GLU A 126 14.41 4.96 -26.39
CA GLU A 126 13.74 6.26 -26.51
C GLU A 126 12.81 6.31 -27.73
N THR A 127 13.28 5.87 -28.89
CA THR A 127 12.49 5.79 -30.14
C THR A 127 11.29 4.86 -29.95
N ALA A 128 11.49 3.69 -29.33
CA ALA A 128 10.43 2.73 -29.05
C ALA A 128 9.36 3.29 -28.10
N LEU A 129 9.78 4.01 -27.05
CA LEU A 129 8.87 4.64 -26.09
C LEU A 129 8.07 5.79 -26.71
N ASN A 130 8.69 6.61 -27.54
CA ASN A 130 7.99 7.67 -28.28
C ASN A 130 6.96 7.10 -29.25
N ARG A 131 7.29 6.02 -29.97
CA ARG A 131 6.34 5.28 -30.79
C ARG A 131 5.16 4.75 -29.96
N ALA A 132 5.44 4.14 -28.80
CA ALA A 132 4.39 3.66 -27.87
C ALA A 132 3.45 4.79 -27.44
N LYS A 133 3.98 5.96 -27.07
CA LYS A 133 3.20 7.15 -26.69
C LYS A 133 2.31 7.65 -27.82
N ILE A 134 2.81 7.75 -29.04
CA ILE A 134 2.04 8.15 -30.22
C ILE A 134 0.84 7.20 -30.41
N ARG A 135 1.09 5.89 -30.37
CA ARG A 135 0.06 4.86 -30.55
C ARG A 135 -0.98 4.84 -29.44
N LEU A 136 -0.57 5.08 -28.18
CA LEU A 136 -1.49 5.22 -27.05
C LEU A 136 -2.35 6.48 -27.16
N ASN A 137 -1.76 7.60 -27.63
CA ASN A 137 -2.48 8.84 -27.86
C ASN A 137 -3.53 8.69 -28.97
N ALA A 138 -3.21 8.00 -30.06
CA ALA A 138 -4.16 7.73 -31.16
C ALA A 138 -5.39 6.92 -30.68
N ARG A 139 -5.23 6.09 -29.64
CA ARG A 139 -6.34 5.32 -29.04
C ARG A 139 -7.22 6.11 -28.06
N ARG A 140 -6.85 7.33 -27.68
CA ARG A 140 -7.65 8.15 -26.75
C ARG A 140 -9.08 8.42 -27.22
N GLY A 141 -9.28 8.53 -28.53
CA GLY A 141 -10.61 8.78 -29.12
C GLY A 141 -11.46 7.52 -29.32
N THR A 142 -10.84 6.33 -29.33
CA THR A 142 -11.51 5.06 -29.68
C THR A 142 -11.66 4.10 -28.49
N THR A 143 -10.91 4.29 -27.42
CA THR A 143 -10.95 3.41 -26.23
C THR A 143 -11.63 4.13 -25.07
N THR A 144 -12.75 3.58 -24.60
CA THR A 144 -13.43 4.10 -23.41
C THR A 144 -12.56 3.97 -22.16
N ILE A 145 -12.84 4.80 -21.14
CA ILE A 145 -12.17 4.72 -19.85
C ILE A 145 -12.36 3.32 -19.25
N GLU A 146 -13.54 2.75 -19.42
CA GLU A 146 -13.90 1.41 -18.93
C GLU A 146 -13.07 0.32 -19.61
N ASN A 147 -12.90 0.33 -20.91
CA ASN A 147 -12.07 -0.64 -21.64
C ASN A 147 -10.59 -0.53 -21.25
N SER A 148 -10.09 0.69 -21.07
CA SER A 148 -8.72 0.91 -20.58
C SER A 148 -8.54 0.33 -19.18
N ARG A 149 -9.54 0.45 -18.31
CA ARG A 149 -9.54 -0.11 -16.96
C ARG A 149 -9.56 -1.63 -16.99
N LYS A 150 -10.44 -2.25 -17.79
CA LYS A 150 -10.49 -3.72 -17.96
C LYS A 150 -9.14 -4.32 -18.36
N ILE A 151 -8.37 -3.66 -19.22
CA ILE A 151 -7.03 -4.13 -19.63
C ILE A 151 -6.05 -4.08 -18.44
N VAL A 152 -6.09 -3.01 -17.64
CA VAL A 152 -5.24 -2.88 -16.44
C VAL A 152 -5.61 -3.92 -15.41
N ASP A 153 -6.91 -4.08 -15.14
CA ASP A 153 -7.43 -5.04 -14.16
C ASP A 153 -7.05 -6.48 -14.57
N ALA A 154 -7.26 -6.87 -15.83
CA ALA A 154 -6.85 -8.17 -16.34
C ALA A 154 -5.32 -8.39 -16.25
N ALA A 155 -4.52 -7.34 -16.42
CA ALA A 155 -3.06 -7.41 -16.26
C ALA A 155 -2.64 -7.65 -14.81
N ILE A 156 -3.33 -7.01 -13.88
CA ILE A 156 -3.14 -7.16 -12.44
C ILE A 156 -3.56 -8.57 -12.04
N ASP A 157 -4.78 -9.00 -12.41
CA ASP A 157 -5.34 -10.31 -12.06
C ASP A 157 -4.43 -11.45 -12.50
N ALA A 158 -4.01 -11.46 -13.77
CA ALA A 158 -3.09 -12.48 -14.28
C ALA A 158 -1.75 -12.53 -13.53
N SER A 159 -1.27 -11.37 -13.07
CA SER A 159 -0.03 -11.30 -12.28
C SER A 159 -0.23 -11.84 -10.86
N PHE A 160 -1.42 -11.57 -10.27
CA PHE A 160 -1.80 -12.07 -8.95
C PHE A 160 -2.09 -13.54 -8.94
N ASP A 161 -2.81 -14.07 -9.91
CA ASP A 161 -3.11 -15.50 -10.04
C ASP A 161 -1.82 -16.32 -10.11
N ASN A 162 -0.86 -15.87 -10.91
CA ASN A 162 0.45 -16.52 -10.97
C ASN A 162 1.19 -16.46 -9.61
N LEU A 163 1.11 -15.32 -8.91
CA LEU A 163 1.72 -15.18 -7.59
C LEU A 163 1.02 -16.04 -6.55
N SER A 164 -0.31 -16.07 -6.51
CA SER A 164 -1.11 -16.86 -5.57
C SER A 164 -0.83 -18.35 -5.70
N LYS A 165 -0.85 -18.89 -6.93
CA LYS A 165 -0.48 -20.29 -7.20
C LYS A 165 0.92 -20.63 -6.71
N LYS A 166 1.87 -19.71 -6.77
CA LYS A 166 3.22 -19.94 -6.26
C LYS A 166 3.32 -19.82 -4.74
N LEU A 167 2.53 -18.96 -4.13
CA LEU A 167 2.46 -18.83 -2.67
C LEU A 167 1.83 -20.06 -2.00
N GLU A 168 0.81 -20.64 -2.62
CA GLU A 168 0.18 -21.89 -2.15
C GLU A 168 1.15 -23.08 -2.14
N ASN A 169 2.12 -23.08 -3.07
CA ASN A 169 3.11 -24.14 -3.23
C ASN A 169 4.44 -23.86 -2.54
N VAL A 170 4.48 -22.92 -1.58
CA VAL A 170 5.69 -22.65 -0.79
C VAL A 170 5.84 -23.69 0.29
N THR A 171 7.01 -24.33 0.30
CA THR A 171 7.41 -25.25 1.36
C THR A 171 8.56 -24.65 2.18
N PRO A 172 8.57 -24.78 3.51
CA PRO A 172 9.62 -24.22 4.38
C PRO A 172 11.03 -24.74 4.06
N THR A 173 11.13 -25.95 3.55
CA THR A 173 12.39 -26.67 3.26
C THR A 173 12.85 -26.51 1.82
N ASP A 174 11.96 -26.15 0.88
CA ASP A 174 12.31 -25.87 -0.51
C ASP A 174 12.51 -24.38 -0.76
N TYR A 175 13.71 -23.90 -0.58
CA TYR A 175 14.07 -22.50 -0.84
C TYR A 175 13.88 -22.09 -2.31
N SER A 176 13.91 -23.05 -3.24
CA SER A 176 13.61 -22.80 -4.66
C SER A 176 12.15 -22.35 -4.85
N SER A 177 11.25 -22.84 -3.99
CA SER A 177 9.84 -22.38 -3.99
C SER A 177 9.72 -20.89 -3.64
N ILE A 178 10.49 -20.42 -2.65
CA ILE A 178 10.54 -19.02 -2.25
C ILE A 178 11.16 -18.17 -3.38
N HIS A 179 12.17 -18.67 -4.07
CA HIS A 179 12.74 -18.01 -5.23
C HIS A 179 11.71 -17.84 -6.35
N ARG A 180 10.92 -18.88 -6.66
CA ARG A 180 9.83 -18.80 -7.64
C ARG A 180 8.79 -17.74 -7.26
N VAL A 181 8.40 -17.68 -5.98
CA VAL A 181 7.51 -16.60 -5.46
C VAL A 181 8.14 -15.22 -5.66
N ARG A 182 9.42 -15.06 -5.32
CA ARG A 182 10.15 -13.79 -5.49
C ARG A 182 10.14 -13.29 -6.93
N LEU A 183 10.31 -14.21 -7.90
CA LEU A 183 10.27 -13.87 -9.32
C LEU A 183 8.87 -13.42 -9.77
N ALA A 184 7.82 -14.08 -9.30
CA ALA A 184 6.43 -13.71 -9.57
C ALA A 184 6.00 -12.43 -8.85
N PHE A 185 6.55 -12.17 -7.66
CA PHE A 185 6.22 -11.02 -6.83
C PHE A 185 6.76 -9.69 -7.37
N LYS A 186 7.94 -9.69 -7.99
CA LYS A 186 8.59 -8.47 -8.49
C LYS A 186 7.72 -7.67 -9.47
N PRO A 187 7.16 -8.27 -10.56
CA PRO A 187 6.27 -7.56 -11.47
C PRO A 187 5.04 -6.99 -10.75
N VAL A 188 4.38 -7.80 -9.91
CA VAL A 188 3.22 -7.39 -9.11
C VAL A 188 3.55 -6.13 -8.32
N ARG A 189 4.63 -6.16 -7.54
CA ARG A 189 5.03 -5.01 -6.71
C ARG A 189 5.23 -3.73 -7.53
N TYR A 190 5.96 -3.79 -8.65
CA TYR A 190 6.22 -2.59 -9.47
C TYR A 190 4.98 -2.09 -10.20
N THR A 191 4.08 -3.00 -10.60
CA THR A 191 2.76 -2.62 -11.15
C THR A 191 1.95 -1.85 -10.11
N LEU A 192 1.94 -2.31 -8.87
CA LEU A 192 1.23 -1.67 -7.78
C LEU A 192 1.83 -0.32 -7.37
N GLU A 193 3.17 -0.24 -7.28
CA GLU A 193 3.87 1.03 -7.06
C GLU A 193 3.51 2.06 -8.15
N MET A 194 3.36 1.61 -9.40
CA MET A 194 2.99 2.47 -10.52
C MET A 194 1.52 2.91 -10.45
N LEU A 195 0.61 1.97 -10.13
CA LEU A 195 -0.84 2.21 -10.15
C LEU A 195 -1.37 2.80 -8.84
N GLN A 196 -0.53 2.92 -7.80
CA GLN A 196 -0.94 3.44 -6.49
C GLN A 196 -1.81 4.71 -6.55
N PRO A 197 -1.49 5.73 -7.37
CA PRO A 197 -2.30 6.94 -7.44
C PRO A 197 -3.70 6.74 -8.01
N VAL A 198 -3.91 5.66 -8.79
CA VAL A 198 -5.17 5.36 -9.48
C VAL A 198 -6.01 4.33 -8.72
N VAL A 199 -5.36 3.35 -8.09
CA VAL A 199 -6.01 2.22 -7.40
C VAL A 199 -6.27 2.54 -5.92
N GLY A 200 -5.70 3.63 -5.39
CA GLY A 200 -5.94 4.05 -4.00
C GLY A 200 -5.45 3.05 -2.95
N LEU A 201 -4.32 2.38 -3.19
CA LEU A 201 -3.76 1.38 -2.28
C LEU A 201 -3.48 1.96 -0.89
N ASP A 202 -3.89 1.24 0.16
CA ASP A 202 -3.52 1.57 1.53
C ASP A 202 -1.98 1.55 1.68
N PRO A 203 -1.37 2.60 2.25
CA PRO A 203 0.07 2.60 2.56
C PRO A 203 0.55 1.39 3.37
N ARG A 204 -0.33 0.72 4.13
CA ARG A 204 -0.03 -0.52 4.85
C ARG A 204 0.22 -1.69 3.91
N GLN A 205 -0.55 -1.77 2.82
CA GLN A 205 -0.40 -2.80 1.79
C GLN A 205 0.97 -2.70 1.12
N LEU A 206 1.38 -1.49 0.75
CA LEU A 206 2.71 -1.24 0.19
C LEU A 206 3.84 -1.55 1.17
N ARG A 207 3.66 -1.25 2.46
CA ARG A 207 4.64 -1.62 3.50
C ARG A 207 4.77 -3.13 3.62
N THR A 208 3.66 -3.86 3.62
CA THR A 208 3.67 -5.33 3.67
C THR A 208 4.33 -5.92 2.43
N ALA A 209 4.00 -5.41 1.24
CA ALA A 209 4.67 -5.81 0.00
C ALA A 209 6.18 -5.53 0.04
N THR A 210 6.58 -4.38 0.59
CA THR A 210 8.01 -4.03 0.75
C THR A 210 8.72 -4.96 1.74
N LEU A 211 8.07 -5.30 2.85
CA LEU A 211 8.61 -6.26 3.83
C LEU A 211 8.80 -7.64 3.21
N LEU A 212 7.81 -8.17 2.50
CA LEU A 212 7.90 -9.46 1.80
C LEU A 212 9.03 -9.46 0.77
N ALA A 213 9.13 -8.42 -0.06
CA ALA A 213 10.21 -8.29 -1.03
C ALA A 213 11.59 -8.31 -0.36
N ARG A 214 11.73 -7.64 0.80
CA ARG A 214 12.97 -7.60 1.57
C ARG A 214 13.31 -8.97 2.15
N LEU A 215 12.35 -9.68 2.76
CA LEU A 215 12.57 -11.00 3.34
C LEU A 215 12.96 -12.03 2.27
N MET A 216 12.23 -12.09 1.16
CA MET A 216 12.60 -12.96 0.02
C MET A 216 13.97 -12.59 -0.58
N GLY A 217 14.32 -11.30 -0.56
CA GLY A 217 15.64 -10.83 -0.95
C GLY A 217 16.73 -11.36 -0.01
N GLN A 218 16.52 -11.24 1.30
CA GLN A 218 17.47 -11.73 2.32
C GLN A 218 17.69 -13.24 2.21
N ILE A 219 16.62 -14.03 2.04
CA ILE A 219 16.70 -15.49 1.88
C ILE A 219 17.53 -15.84 0.65
N GLN A 220 17.24 -15.23 -0.50
CA GLN A 220 17.97 -15.49 -1.74
C GLN A 220 19.44 -15.10 -1.65
N ASP A 221 19.74 -13.94 -1.07
CA ASP A 221 21.11 -13.46 -0.94
C ASP A 221 21.94 -14.34 0.01
N LEU A 222 21.30 -14.94 1.03
CA LEU A 222 21.95 -15.90 1.93
C LEU A 222 22.18 -17.23 1.22
N GLU A 223 21.24 -17.71 0.45
CA GLU A 223 21.34 -18.95 -0.32
C GLU A 223 22.49 -18.89 -1.33
N VAL A 224 22.60 -17.79 -2.09
CA VAL A 224 23.68 -17.57 -3.05
C VAL A 224 25.04 -17.58 -2.32
N LEU A 225 25.19 -16.77 -1.26
CA LEU A 225 26.42 -16.69 -0.49
C LEU A 225 26.84 -18.07 0.09
N MET A 226 25.88 -18.82 0.65
CA MET A 226 26.17 -20.14 1.21
C MET A 226 26.62 -21.13 0.15
N LYS A 227 26.03 -21.08 -1.07
CA LYS A 227 26.44 -21.86 -2.20
C LYS A 227 27.87 -21.52 -2.64
N ASP A 228 28.14 -20.23 -2.81
CA ASP A 228 29.45 -19.76 -3.28
C ASP A 228 30.58 -20.05 -2.27
N LEU A 229 30.28 -20.00 -0.96
CA LEU A 229 31.19 -20.45 0.09
C LEU A 229 31.56 -21.92 0.00
N VAL A 230 30.61 -22.79 -0.37
CA VAL A 230 30.85 -24.24 -0.53
C VAL A 230 31.62 -24.53 -1.83
N GLU A 231 31.34 -23.82 -2.90
CA GLU A 231 31.96 -24.00 -4.21
C GLU A 231 33.38 -23.40 -4.30
N PHE A 232 33.73 -22.49 -3.37
CA PHE A 232 35.04 -21.86 -3.36
C PHE A 232 36.15 -22.85 -3.04
N LYS A 233 37.25 -22.78 -3.81
CA LYS A 233 38.43 -23.64 -3.61
C LYS A 233 39.38 -23.03 -2.55
N TRP A 234 39.16 -23.45 -1.32
CA TRP A 234 39.97 -23.01 -0.18
C TRP A 234 41.39 -23.59 -0.20
N LYS A 235 42.39 -22.77 0.23
CA LYS A 235 43.76 -23.20 0.40
C LYS A 235 44.02 -23.43 1.88
N GLY A 236 44.37 -24.67 2.29
CA GLY A 236 44.78 -25.03 3.64
C GLY A 236 43.76 -25.83 4.45
N ASN A 237 44.24 -26.57 5.45
CA ASN A 237 43.47 -27.55 6.24
C ASN A 237 42.61 -26.92 7.35
N ASN A 238 42.92 -25.72 7.83
CA ASN A 238 42.18 -25.08 8.94
C ASN A 238 40.96 -24.28 8.51
N VAL A 239 40.74 -24.15 7.22
CA VAL A 239 39.65 -23.34 6.67
C VAL A 239 38.29 -24.00 6.84
N SER A 240 38.22 -25.32 6.91
CA SER A 240 36.96 -26.07 7.02
C SER A 240 36.14 -25.72 8.26
N ARG A 241 36.79 -25.44 9.41
CA ARG A 241 36.10 -25.08 10.65
C ARG A 241 35.52 -23.67 10.60
N ALA A 242 36.31 -22.68 10.18
CA ALA A 242 35.86 -21.29 10.05
C ALA A 242 34.72 -21.15 9.03
N VAL A 243 34.85 -21.85 7.89
CA VAL A 243 33.78 -21.88 6.87
C VAL A 243 32.51 -22.51 7.42
N MET A 244 32.63 -23.59 8.17
CA MET A 244 31.50 -24.26 8.82
C MET A 244 30.79 -23.35 9.82
N GLU A 245 31.53 -22.61 10.67
CA GLU A 245 30.96 -21.67 11.63
C GLU A 245 30.16 -20.55 10.95
N ILE A 246 30.71 -19.96 9.88
CA ILE A 246 29.99 -18.97 9.07
C ILE A 246 28.75 -19.60 8.41
N TRP A 247 28.91 -20.76 7.81
CA TRP A 247 27.82 -21.45 7.14
C TRP A 247 26.64 -21.71 8.10
N LEU A 248 26.92 -22.19 9.31
CA LEU A 248 25.90 -22.40 10.35
C LEU A 248 25.22 -21.10 10.77
N GLU A 249 25.95 -20.00 10.91
CA GLU A 249 25.36 -18.69 11.23
C GLU A 249 24.50 -18.16 10.06
N LEU A 250 24.95 -18.31 8.82
CA LEU A 250 24.16 -17.93 7.64
C LEU A 250 22.88 -18.78 7.52
N GLU A 251 22.97 -20.09 7.79
CA GLU A 251 21.82 -20.99 7.81
C GLU A 251 20.81 -20.59 8.88
N ARG A 252 21.27 -20.27 10.10
CA ARG A 252 20.43 -19.76 11.18
C ARG A 252 19.68 -18.47 10.75
N ARG A 253 20.38 -17.52 10.13
CA ARG A 253 19.79 -16.27 9.61
C ARG A 253 18.79 -16.55 8.50
N LYS A 254 19.07 -17.51 7.62
CA LYS A 254 18.19 -17.92 6.53
C LYS A 254 16.90 -18.56 7.07
N ILE A 255 17.00 -19.45 8.04
CA ILE A 255 15.85 -20.07 8.72
C ILE A 255 14.98 -19.00 9.40
N ASP A 256 15.57 -18.03 10.10
CA ASP A 256 14.83 -16.95 10.75
C ASP A 256 14.10 -16.05 9.70
N ALA A 257 14.79 -15.65 8.65
CA ALA A 257 14.18 -14.89 7.57
C ALA A 257 13.03 -15.66 6.89
N THR A 258 13.18 -16.98 6.72
CA THR A 258 12.14 -17.87 6.17
C THR A 258 10.93 -17.95 7.10
N LYS A 259 11.13 -18.14 8.40
CA LYS A 259 10.04 -18.13 9.39
C LYS A 259 9.26 -16.81 9.37
N ARG A 260 9.97 -15.67 9.30
CA ARG A 260 9.34 -14.33 9.20
C ARG A 260 8.56 -14.17 7.89
N PHE A 261 9.11 -14.64 6.77
CA PHE A 261 8.44 -14.64 5.47
C PHE A 261 7.14 -15.44 5.52
N LEU A 262 7.17 -16.69 5.97
CA LEU A 262 6.00 -17.56 6.07
C LEU A 262 4.91 -16.97 6.96
N ARG A 263 5.25 -16.37 8.10
CA ARG A 263 4.30 -15.66 8.99
C ARG A 263 3.68 -14.41 8.34
N SER A 264 4.30 -13.88 7.30
CA SER A 264 3.83 -12.68 6.60
C SER A 264 2.92 -12.99 5.41
N ILE A 265 2.91 -14.23 4.89
CA ILE A 265 2.09 -14.66 3.75
C ILE A 265 0.59 -14.46 4.00
N PRO A 266 -0.01 -14.90 5.14
CA PRO A 266 -1.44 -14.72 5.39
C PRO A 266 -1.87 -13.25 5.42
N LYS A 267 -1.01 -12.37 5.96
CA LYS A 267 -1.23 -10.92 5.97
C LYS A 267 -1.28 -10.34 4.56
N PHE A 268 -0.50 -10.90 3.65
CA PHE A 268 -0.48 -10.49 2.25
C PHE A 268 -1.72 -11.00 1.49
N GLY A 269 -2.09 -12.25 1.63
CA GLY A 269 -3.28 -12.83 0.98
C GLY A 269 -4.59 -12.10 1.34
N ASN A 270 -4.75 -11.70 2.60
CA ASN A 270 -5.91 -10.94 3.06
C ASN A 270 -5.95 -9.48 2.56
N ILE A 271 -4.81 -8.94 2.13
CA ILE A 271 -4.70 -7.58 1.60
C ILE A 271 -5.18 -7.51 0.15
N TRP A 272 -5.07 -8.60 -0.63
CA TRP A 272 -5.27 -8.58 -2.09
C TRP A 272 -6.63 -9.08 -2.56
N LYS A 273 -7.28 -9.97 -1.80
CA LYS A 273 -8.64 -10.44 -2.11
C LYS A 273 -9.65 -9.31 -2.36
N PRO A 274 -9.64 -8.20 -1.61
CA PRO A 274 -10.54 -7.07 -1.88
C PRO A 274 -10.26 -6.35 -3.20
N ILE A 275 -8.99 -6.22 -3.62
CA ILE A 275 -8.63 -5.44 -4.83
C ILE A 275 -9.11 -6.14 -6.10
N ILE A 276 -9.12 -7.48 -6.12
CA ILE A 276 -9.52 -8.29 -7.27
C ILE A 276 -11.05 -8.44 -7.34
N HIS A 277 -11.73 -8.63 -6.21
CA HIS A 277 -13.17 -8.93 -6.19
C HIS A 277 -14.10 -7.72 -6.11
N GLU A 278 -13.61 -6.55 -5.67
CA GLU A 278 -14.41 -5.32 -5.70
C GLU A 278 -14.55 -4.70 -7.10
N GLN A 279 -13.83 -5.19 -8.11
CA GLN A 279 -13.80 -4.58 -9.45
C GLN A 279 -14.56 -5.36 -10.53
N THR A 280 -15.08 -6.55 -10.27
CA THR A 280 -15.87 -7.34 -11.25
C THR A 280 -17.38 -7.16 -11.15
N SER A 281 -17.89 -6.51 -10.12
CA SER A 281 -19.23 -5.94 -10.12
C SER A 281 -19.15 -4.47 -10.51
N VAL A 282 -19.96 -4.00 -11.45
CA VAL A 282 -20.16 -2.60 -11.91
C VAL A 282 -19.77 -1.63 -10.80
N ALA A 283 -18.66 -0.90 -10.98
CA ALA A 283 -18.06 -0.08 -9.93
C ALA A 283 -19.09 0.88 -9.32
N PRO A 284 -19.47 0.70 -8.05
CA PRO A 284 -20.01 1.82 -7.29
C PRO A 284 -18.87 2.82 -7.14
N GLY A 285 -19.17 4.11 -7.21
CA GLY A 285 -18.20 5.16 -6.89
C GLY A 285 -17.50 4.88 -5.57
N PRO A 286 -16.34 5.49 -5.29
CA PRO A 286 -15.51 5.14 -4.14
C PRO A 286 -16.34 5.09 -2.86
N SER A 287 -16.31 3.94 -2.17
CA SER A 287 -17.09 3.71 -0.96
C SER A 287 -16.82 4.81 0.06
N LYS A 288 -17.91 5.34 0.63
CA LYS A 288 -17.83 6.33 1.70
C LYS A 288 -17.77 5.63 3.05
N THR A 289 -16.94 6.11 3.94
CA THR A 289 -16.99 5.71 5.34
C THR A 289 -17.75 6.76 6.14
N LEU A 290 -18.83 6.36 6.78
CA LEU A 290 -19.55 7.18 7.73
C LEU A 290 -19.20 6.73 9.15
N PHE A 291 -18.59 7.63 9.90
CA PHE A 291 -18.48 7.51 11.34
C PHE A 291 -19.65 8.26 11.97
N ILE A 292 -20.41 7.60 12.80
CA ILE A 292 -21.60 8.17 13.46
C ILE A 292 -21.35 8.19 14.96
N LEU A 293 -21.32 9.38 15.53
CA LEU A 293 -21.00 9.64 16.93
C LEU A 293 -22.20 10.32 17.60
N ARG A 294 -22.77 9.70 18.62
CA ARG A 294 -23.75 10.40 19.45
C ARG A 294 -23.06 11.36 20.40
N HIS A 295 -23.62 12.57 20.56
CA HIS A 295 -23.10 13.59 21.48
C HIS A 295 -22.82 13.03 22.89
N GLY A 296 -21.92 13.68 23.63
CA GLY A 296 -21.53 13.32 24.99
C GLY A 296 -22.65 13.53 26.03
N ILE A 297 -22.31 13.35 27.31
CA ILE A 297 -23.25 13.55 28.42
C ILE A 297 -23.52 15.05 28.56
N ALA A 298 -24.73 15.46 28.32
CA ALA A 298 -25.20 16.86 28.44
C ALA A 298 -26.00 17.08 29.72
N VAL A 299 -26.16 18.33 30.08
CA VAL A 299 -27.06 18.79 31.15
C VAL A 299 -28.47 18.22 30.93
N ILE A 300 -29.16 17.85 31.99
CA ILE A 300 -30.50 17.25 31.92
C ILE A 300 -31.51 18.17 31.25
N ARG A 301 -32.50 17.59 30.59
CA ARG A 301 -33.61 18.34 30.01
C ARG A 301 -34.45 18.94 31.14
N GLY A 302 -35.00 20.15 30.96
CA GLY A 302 -35.77 20.85 31.98
C GLY A 302 -34.93 21.60 33.00
N ASN A 303 -33.62 21.74 32.82
CA ASN A 303 -32.79 22.60 33.67
C ASN A 303 -33.12 24.07 33.41
N ALA A 304 -33.43 24.81 34.47
CA ALA A 304 -33.85 26.23 34.41
C ALA A 304 -32.83 27.16 33.76
N SER A 305 -31.51 26.84 33.87
CA SER A 305 -30.45 27.61 33.24
C SER A 305 -30.38 27.42 31.71
N TYR A 306 -31.06 26.40 31.17
CA TYR A 306 -31.06 26.09 29.74
C TYR A 306 -32.48 25.69 29.30
N PRO A 307 -33.39 26.70 29.17
CA PRO A 307 -34.81 26.46 28.87
C PRO A 307 -35.01 25.82 27.49
N LEU A 308 -34.12 26.14 26.52
CA LEU A 308 -34.17 25.55 25.20
C LEU A 308 -33.30 24.26 25.13
N ASP A 309 -33.84 23.21 24.56
CA ASP A 309 -33.13 21.91 24.40
C ASP A 309 -31.86 22.04 23.53
N SER A 310 -31.87 22.99 22.58
CA SER A 310 -30.71 23.31 21.71
C SER A 310 -29.51 23.81 22.51
N ASP A 311 -29.71 24.51 23.61
CA ASP A 311 -28.69 25.26 24.32
C ASP A 311 -28.02 24.47 25.46
N ARG A 312 -28.51 23.27 25.74
CA ARG A 312 -27.95 22.37 26.78
C ARG A 312 -26.52 22.00 26.48
N PRO A 313 -25.51 22.41 27.27
CA PRO A 313 -24.11 22.07 27.07
C PRO A 313 -23.79 20.66 27.53
N LEU A 314 -22.59 20.19 27.21
CA LEU A 314 -22.01 19.04 27.88
C LEU A 314 -21.74 19.32 29.36
N THR A 315 -21.94 18.32 30.20
CA THR A 315 -21.48 18.38 31.59
C THR A 315 -19.96 18.30 31.66
N THR A 316 -19.34 18.74 32.78
CA THR A 316 -17.91 18.55 33.02
C THR A 316 -17.49 17.08 32.87
N LYS A 317 -18.31 16.15 33.37
CA LYS A 317 -18.13 14.71 33.20
C LYS A 317 -18.21 14.30 31.72
N GLY A 318 -19.17 14.90 30.98
CA GLY A 318 -19.31 14.70 29.53
C GLY A 318 -18.08 15.14 28.77
N LEU A 319 -17.58 16.34 29.02
CA LEU A 319 -16.37 16.88 28.40
C LEU A 319 -15.12 16.00 28.66
N LYS A 320 -14.89 15.63 29.94
CA LYS A 320 -13.78 14.72 30.30
C LYS A 320 -13.88 13.39 29.57
N ARG A 321 -15.09 12.82 29.49
CA ARG A 321 -15.32 11.55 28.81
C ARG A 321 -15.10 11.66 27.29
N MET A 322 -15.56 12.74 26.66
CA MET A 322 -15.36 12.97 25.22
C MET A 322 -13.89 13.14 24.85
N ARG A 323 -13.07 13.80 25.69
CA ARG A 323 -11.61 13.87 25.49
C ARG A 323 -10.96 12.47 25.47
N ARG A 324 -11.39 11.58 26.36
CA ARG A 324 -10.90 10.19 26.39
C ARG A 324 -11.36 9.41 25.14
N ILE A 325 -12.60 9.61 24.70
CA ILE A 325 -13.12 9.02 23.46
C ILE A 325 -12.31 9.51 22.27
N ALA A 326 -12.03 10.81 22.17
CA ALA A 326 -11.23 11.40 21.09
C ALA A 326 -9.83 10.75 21.01
N LYS A 327 -9.16 10.58 22.15
CA LYS A 327 -7.87 9.86 22.23
C LYS A 327 -7.99 8.42 21.77
N GLY A 328 -9.05 7.71 22.19
CA GLY A 328 -9.32 6.33 21.74
C GLY A 328 -9.52 6.27 20.22
N MET A 329 -10.34 7.15 19.66
CA MET A 329 -10.54 7.26 18.21
C MET A 329 -9.21 7.49 17.48
N ARG A 330 -8.34 8.35 17.98
CA ARG A 330 -7.02 8.60 17.40
C ARG A 330 -6.11 7.38 17.46
N ARG A 331 -6.10 6.64 18.56
CA ARG A 331 -5.34 5.37 18.67
C ARG A 331 -5.88 4.28 17.76
N MET A 332 -7.19 4.24 17.55
CA MET A 332 -7.84 3.38 16.54
C MET A 332 -7.52 3.81 15.11
N LYS A 333 -6.74 4.91 14.93
CA LYS A 333 -6.37 5.48 13.61
C LYS A 333 -7.60 5.85 12.76
N ILE A 334 -8.68 6.25 13.41
CA ILE A 334 -9.86 6.79 12.72
C ILE A 334 -9.46 8.14 12.10
N GLY A 335 -9.70 8.28 10.80
CA GLY A 335 -9.49 9.54 10.07
C GLY A 335 -10.78 9.92 9.36
N PHE A 336 -11.04 11.22 9.26
CA PHE A 336 -12.19 11.78 8.54
C PHE A 336 -11.75 13.03 7.79
N ASP A 337 -12.44 13.31 6.70
CA ASP A 337 -12.17 14.47 5.83
C ASP A 337 -12.95 15.70 6.32
N VAL A 338 -14.15 15.47 6.85
CA VAL A 338 -15.07 16.48 7.36
C VAL A 338 -15.78 15.98 8.62
N VAL A 339 -15.99 16.86 9.58
CA VAL A 339 -16.83 16.65 10.76
C VAL A 339 -18.13 17.43 10.58
N LEU A 340 -19.25 16.73 10.44
CA LEU A 340 -20.57 17.34 10.38
C LEU A 340 -21.25 17.20 11.73
N THR A 341 -21.74 18.28 12.27
CA THR A 341 -22.39 18.29 13.57
C THR A 341 -23.76 18.97 13.55
N SER A 342 -24.67 18.46 14.37
CA SER A 342 -25.90 19.18 14.68
C SER A 342 -25.58 20.58 15.24
N PRO A 343 -26.40 21.61 14.96
CA PRO A 343 -26.23 22.93 15.55
C PRO A 343 -26.51 22.99 17.08
N TYR A 344 -27.07 21.92 17.66
CA TYR A 344 -27.34 21.87 19.11
C TYR A 344 -26.03 21.86 19.91
N ARG A 345 -25.93 22.70 20.91
CA ARG A 345 -24.73 23.01 21.69
C ARG A 345 -23.95 21.76 22.14
N ARG A 346 -24.63 20.74 22.70
CA ARG A 346 -24.00 19.48 23.14
C ARG A 346 -23.32 18.69 22.02
N ALA A 347 -23.85 18.77 20.78
CA ALA A 347 -23.25 18.13 19.61
C ALA A 347 -22.06 18.95 19.11
N LEU A 348 -22.21 20.29 19.03
CA LEU A 348 -21.12 21.21 18.71
C LEU A 348 -19.94 21.04 19.67
N GLU A 349 -20.17 21.09 20.99
CA GLU A 349 -19.10 20.89 21.98
C GLU A 349 -18.43 19.50 21.84
N THR A 350 -19.21 18.46 21.48
CA THR A 350 -18.66 17.14 21.18
C THR A 350 -17.75 17.18 19.96
N ALA A 351 -18.18 17.80 18.86
CA ALA A 351 -17.40 17.95 17.64
C ALA A 351 -16.11 18.75 17.87
N PHE A 352 -16.19 19.84 18.63
CA PHE A 352 -15.01 20.64 18.99
C PHE A 352 -13.99 19.87 19.82
N VAL A 353 -14.43 19.03 20.76
CA VAL A 353 -13.52 18.18 21.54
C VAL A 353 -12.78 17.19 20.62
N ILE A 354 -13.49 16.59 19.66
CA ILE A 354 -12.89 15.70 18.66
C ILE A 354 -11.94 16.48 17.75
N GLY A 355 -12.40 17.59 17.15
CA GLY A 355 -11.60 18.42 16.24
C GLY A 355 -10.30 18.91 16.88
N ARG A 356 -10.33 19.30 18.15
CA ARG A 356 -9.14 19.72 18.91
C ARG A 356 -8.12 18.59 19.05
N GLU A 357 -8.54 17.37 19.32
CA GLU A 357 -7.65 16.20 19.43
C GLU A 357 -7.01 15.84 18.09
N TYR A 358 -7.69 16.14 16.99
CA TYR A 358 -7.24 15.84 15.62
C TYR A 358 -6.52 17.00 14.93
N GLY A 359 -6.46 18.20 15.54
CA GLY A 359 -5.97 19.41 14.88
C GLY A 359 -6.85 19.87 13.70
N ALA A 360 -8.12 19.45 13.68
CA ALA A 360 -9.05 19.60 12.57
C ALA A 360 -10.15 20.63 12.85
N GLY A 361 -9.86 21.72 13.57
CA GLY A 361 -10.83 22.75 13.95
C GLY A 361 -11.54 23.39 12.76
N GLU A 362 -10.85 23.58 11.64
CA GLU A 362 -11.38 24.19 10.41
C GLU A 362 -12.28 23.26 9.59
N SER A 363 -12.23 21.96 9.83
CA SER A 363 -13.05 20.97 9.11
C SER A 363 -14.40 20.68 9.78
N ILE A 364 -14.76 21.41 10.85
CA ILE A 364 -16.04 21.25 11.55
C ILE A 364 -17.11 22.13 10.87
N GLN A 365 -18.16 21.49 10.40
CA GLN A 365 -19.29 22.16 9.76
C GLN A 365 -20.60 21.79 10.46
N THR A 366 -21.50 22.77 10.59
CA THR A 366 -22.84 22.55 11.13
C THR A 366 -23.80 22.12 10.02
N SER A 367 -24.67 21.17 10.32
CA SER A 367 -25.73 20.72 9.41
C SER A 367 -27.07 20.70 10.14
N GLN A 368 -28.04 21.41 9.61
CA GLN A 368 -29.42 21.41 10.09
C GLN A 368 -30.07 20.03 9.98
N ALA A 369 -29.63 19.25 9.00
CA ALA A 369 -30.08 17.88 8.79
C ALA A 369 -29.73 16.93 9.96
N LEU A 370 -28.78 17.28 10.84
CA LEU A 370 -28.37 16.47 12.01
C LEU A 370 -29.13 16.86 13.30
N ARG A 371 -30.16 17.70 13.26
CA ARG A 371 -31.05 17.97 14.40
C ARG A 371 -31.85 16.74 14.76
N PRO A 372 -32.19 16.53 16.04
CA PRO A 372 -32.81 15.29 16.53
C PRO A 372 -34.18 14.96 15.93
N GLU A 373 -34.92 15.98 15.47
CA GLU A 373 -36.25 15.86 14.86
C GLU A 373 -36.24 15.59 13.35
N VAL A 374 -35.05 15.69 12.69
CA VAL A 374 -34.94 15.54 11.24
C VAL A 374 -34.89 14.06 10.85
N LEU A 375 -35.60 13.70 9.79
CA LEU A 375 -35.68 12.32 9.31
C LEU A 375 -34.38 11.88 8.62
N PRO A 376 -34.04 10.57 8.61
CA PRO A 376 -32.88 10.01 7.93
C PRO A 376 -32.75 10.41 6.46
N GLU A 377 -33.87 10.55 5.77
CA GLU A 377 -33.97 10.92 4.35
C GLU A 377 -33.32 12.28 4.06
N GLU A 378 -33.54 13.24 4.92
CA GLU A 378 -32.97 14.61 4.82
C GLU A 378 -31.47 14.57 5.06
N VAL A 379 -31.00 13.74 6.01
CA VAL A 379 -29.57 13.53 6.24
C VAL A 379 -28.92 12.97 4.98
N ILE A 380 -29.48 11.90 4.42
CA ILE A 380 -28.97 11.22 3.23
C ILE A 380 -28.94 12.20 2.05
N ARG A 381 -30.01 12.96 1.81
CA ARG A 381 -30.07 13.98 0.75
C ARG A 381 -28.98 15.05 0.94
N SER A 382 -28.85 15.60 2.12
CA SER A 382 -27.83 16.60 2.43
C SER A 382 -26.40 16.06 2.20
N LEU A 383 -26.14 14.80 2.55
CA LEU A 383 -24.85 14.16 2.31
C LEU A 383 -24.57 13.92 0.81
N GLN A 384 -25.59 13.59 0.03
CA GLN A 384 -25.47 13.39 -1.42
C GLN A 384 -25.18 14.72 -2.14
N GLU A 385 -25.90 15.79 -1.80
CA GLU A 385 -25.80 17.08 -2.48
C GLU A 385 -24.50 17.83 -2.14
N LYS A 386 -24.13 17.88 -0.86
CA LYS A 386 -23.06 18.77 -0.39
C LYS A 386 -21.73 18.07 -0.14
N TYR A 387 -21.74 16.74 0.14
CA TYR A 387 -20.56 16.00 0.58
C TYR A 387 -20.24 14.80 -0.32
N SER A 388 -20.71 14.85 -1.58
CA SER A 388 -20.41 13.82 -2.58
C SER A 388 -18.91 13.54 -2.75
N PRO A 389 -18.01 14.55 -2.79
CA PRO A 389 -16.57 14.29 -2.96
C PRO A 389 -15.87 13.79 -1.70
N CYS A 390 -16.45 13.95 -0.50
CA CYS A 390 -15.85 13.51 0.75
C CYS A 390 -15.96 11.99 0.92
N ARG A 391 -14.86 11.33 1.26
CA ARG A 391 -14.82 9.87 1.41
C ARG A 391 -15.06 9.41 2.84
N ARG A 392 -14.64 10.17 3.84
CA ARG A 392 -14.74 9.83 5.27
C ARG A 392 -15.39 10.96 6.01
N LEU A 393 -16.58 10.74 6.52
CA LEU A 393 -17.37 11.73 7.21
C LEU A 393 -17.59 11.30 8.66
N LEU A 394 -17.41 12.22 9.61
CA LEU A 394 -17.82 12.05 10.99
C LEU A 394 -19.12 12.85 11.23
N LEU A 395 -20.21 12.14 11.49
CA LEU A 395 -21.51 12.73 11.80
C LEU A 395 -21.69 12.77 13.32
N VAL A 396 -21.90 13.94 13.89
CA VAL A 396 -22.15 14.14 15.33
C VAL A 396 -23.59 14.62 15.53
N GLY A 397 -24.41 13.79 16.17
CA GLY A 397 -25.85 14.03 16.29
C GLY A 397 -26.49 13.43 17.53
N HIS A 398 -27.75 13.11 17.41
CA HIS A 398 -28.66 12.77 18.50
C HIS A 398 -29.40 11.47 18.26
N GLU A 399 -29.94 10.88 19.33
CA GLU A 399 -31.00 9.89 19.28
C GLU A 399 -32.38 10.56 19.29
N PRO A 400 -33.38 9.98 18.59
CA PRO A 400 -33.33 8.69 17.89
C PRO A 400 -32.83 8.74 16.44
N GLN A 401 -32.52 9.93 15.91
CA GLN A 401 -32.16 10.17 14.51
C GLN A 401 -30.98 9.29 14.03
N LEU A 402 -29.90 9.20 14.83
CA LEU A 402 -28.71 8.46 14.41
C LEU A 402 -28.97 6.95 14.31
N SER A 403 -29.72 6.39 15.25
CA SER A 403 -30.13 4.96 15.17
C SER A 403 -31.06 4.72 13.98
N ALA A 404 -31.96 5.64 13.69
CA ALA A 404 -32.83 5.56 12.51
C ALA A 404 -32.02 5.64 11.21
N LEU A 405 -31.04 6.56 11.13
CA LEU A 405 -30.13 6.66 9.98
C LEU A 405 -29.33 5.37 9.77
N ILE A 406 -28.74 4.81 10.84
CA ILE A 406 -28.01 3.53 10.77
C ILE A 406 -28.95 2.43 10.26
N SER A 407 -30.16 2.33 10.82
CA SER A 407 -31.17 1.34 10.41
C SER A 407 -31.54 1.48 8.93
N THR A 408 -31.88 2.69 8.47
CA THR A 408 -32.22 2.96 7.07
C THR A 408 -31.11 2.54 6.13
N LEU A 409 -29.86 2.91 6.42
CA LEU A 409 -28.72 2.62 5.55
C LEU A 409 -28.33 1.12 5.55
N THR A 410 -28.55 0.39 6.66
CA THR A 410 -28.11 -1.02 6.78
C THR A 410 -29.18 -2.03 6.50
N SER A 411 -30.45 -1.74 6.81
CA SER A 411 -31.58 -2.66 6.64
C SER A 411 -32.65 -2.19 5.65
N GLY A 412 -32.55 -0.94 5.16
CA GLY A 412 -33.52 -0.37 4.23
C GLY A 412 -34.71 0.32 4.89
N GLY A 413 -34.80 0.32 6.23
CA GLY A 413 -35.89 0.95 6.99
C GLY A 413 -35.69 0.80 8.50
N ALA A 414 -36.77 0.77 9.28
CA ALA A 414 -36.72 0.69 10.74
C ALA A 414 -36.47 -0.72 11.31
N GLY A 415 -36.06 -1.68 10.47
CA GLY A 415 -35.90 -3.10 10.85
C GLY A 415 -34.77 -3.36 11.85
N ALA A 416 -33.68 -2.61 11.80
CA ALA A 416 -32.63 -2.68 12.79
C ALA A 416 -32.84 -1.63 13.90
N ARG A 417 -32.49 -1.97 15.15
CA ARG A 417 -32.60 -1.04 16.30
C ARG A 417 -31.24 -0.94 17.02
N PRO A 418 -30.23 -0.34 16.39
CA PRO A 418 -28.91 -0.21 17.00
C PRO A 418 -28.97 0.69 18.23
N LEU A 419 -28.39 0.28 19.35
CA LEU A 419 -28.32 1.06 20.56
C LEU A 419 -27.06 1.91 20.59
N LEU A 420 -27.15 3.18 20.21
CA LEU A 420 -26.02 4.12 20.24
C LEU A 420 -26.03 4.92 21.57
N LYS A 421 -25.14 4.56 22.51
CA LYS A 421 -25.02 5.26 23.82
C LYS A 421 -24.41 6.65 23.65
N LYS A 422 -24.63 7.59 24.61
CA LYS A 422 -24.00 8.92 24.63
C LYS A 422 -22.46 8.79 24.54
N GLY A 423 -21.85 9.30 23.48
CA GLY A 423 -20.44 9.08 23.12
C GLY A 423 -20.15 7.72 22.48
N GLY A 424 -21.17 6.96 22.12
CA GLY A 424 -21.04 5.74 21.32
C GLY A 424 -20.71 6.07 19.87
N LEU A 425 -19.94 5.23 19.22
CA LEU A 425 -19.40 5.41 17.88
C LEU A 425 -19.73 4.20 17.00
N CYS A 426 -20.20 4.49 15.79
CA CYS A 426 -20.53 3.49 14.77
C CYS A 426 -19.70 3.77 13.52
N LYS A 427 -19.29 2.72 12.81
CA LYS A 427 -18.65 2.82 11.48
C LYS A 427 -19.49 2.06 10.48
N LEU A 428 -19.93 2.78 9.45
CA LEU A 428 -20.58 2.24 8.28
C LEU A 428 -19.66 2.38 7.06
N GLU A 429 -19.69 1.40 6.21
CA GLU A 429 -19.15 1.47 4.86
C GLU A 429 -20.30 1.54 3.87
N VAL A 430 -20.28 2.57 3.03
CA VAL A 430 -21.37 2.90 2.09
C VAL A 430 -20.84 2.83 0.68
N GLU A 431 -21.33 1.92 -0.13
CA GLU A 431 -20.89 1.77 -1.53
C GLU A 431 -21.35 2.95 -2.38
N LYS A 432 -22.66 3.20 -2.41
CA LYS A 432 -23.27 4.35 -3.05
C LYS A 432 -24.35 4.90 -2.15
N LEU A 433 -24.16 6.09 -1.62
CA LEU A 433 -25.11 6.69 -0.70
C LEU A 433 -26.44 6.94 -1.41
N GLN A 434 -27.49 6.26 -0.96
CA GLN A 434 -28.86 6.35 -1.47
C GLN A 434 -29.87 6.01 -0.37
N MET A 435 -31.13 6.27 -0.65
CA MET A 435 -32.21 5.85 0.23
C MET A 435 -32.29 4.33 0.27
N GLY A 436 -32.48 3.78 1.48
CA GLY A 436 -32.62 2.34 1.71
C GLY A 436 -31.28 1.66 2.02
N LYS A 437 -31.26 0.34 1.89
CA LYS A 437 -30.09 -0.48 2.19
C LYS A 437 -28.95 -0.21 1.22
N CYS A 438 -27.91 0.47 1.68
CA CYS A 438 -26.74 0.82 0.89
C CYS A 438 -25.45 0.85 1.72
N ALA A 439 -25.48 0.41 2.97
CA ALA A 439 -24.33 0.40 3.85
C ALA A 439 -24.16 -0.92 4.58
N THR A 440 -22.88 -1.25 4.87
CA THR A 440 -22.48 -2.33 5.75
C THR A 440 -22.09 -1.77 7.11
N LEU A 441 -22.68 -2.29 8.19
CA LEU A 441 -22.26 -1.98 9.55
C LEU A 441 -20.97 -2.74 9.86
N LEU A 442 -19.85 -2.04 9.96
CA LEU A 442 -18.57 -2.67 10.29
C LEU A 442 -18.41 -2.88 11.80
N TRP A 443 -18.79 -1.89 12.59
CA TRP A 443 -18.84 -2.00 14.05
C TRP A 443 -19.65 -0.87 14.70
N LEU A 444 -20.15 -1.18 15.90
CA LEU A 444 -20.80 -0.22 16.80
C LEU A 444 -20.17 -0.38 18.19
N LEU A 445 -19.48 0.64 18.66
CA LEU A 445 -18.72 0.62 19.89
C LEU A 445 -19.38 1.47 20.97
N THR A 446 -19.41 0.93 22.18
CA THR A 446 -19.77 1.69 23.37
C THR A 446 -18.65 2.64 23.75
N PRO A 447 -18.94 3.76 24.48
CA PRO A 447 -17.91 4.66 24.97
C PRO A 447 -16.80 3.97 25.78
N ARG A 448 -17.13 2.91 26.52
CA ARG A 448 -16.13 2.14 27.29
C ARG A 448 -15.13 1.45 26.36
N GLN A 449 -15.62 0.80 25.32
CA GLN A 449 -14.78 0.13 24.32
C GLN A 449 -13.88 1.10 23.57
N VAL A 450 -14.38 2.27 23.17
CA VAL A 450 -13.53 3.29 22.53
C VAL A 450 -12.46 3.80 23.50
N ILE A 451 -12.80 3.99 24.76
CA ILE A 451 -11.87 4.47 25.80
C ILE A 451 -10.84 3.38 26.18
N SER A 452 -11.19 2.10 26.15
CA SER A 452 -10.24 1.02 26.48
C SER A 452 -9.07 0.89 25.51
N VAL A 453 -9.21 1.49 24.34
CA VAL A 453 -8.13 1.60 23.33
C VAL A 453 -7.30 2.89 23.55
N ALA A 454 -7.76 3.80 24.45
CA ALA A 454 -7.19 5.14 24.66
C ALA A 454 -5.91 5.15 25.51
#